data_2e63363570218f8a0e5c4db4726288db
#
_entry.id   2e63363570218f8a0e5c4db4726288db
#
_cell.length_a   1.000
_cell.length_b   1.000
_cell.length_c   1.000
_cell.angle_alpha   90.00
_cell.angle_beta   90.00
_cell.angle_gamma   90.00
#
_symmetry.space_group_name_H-M   'P 1'
#
loop_
_entity.id
_entity.type
_entity.pdbx_description
1 polymer ?
#
loop_
_entity_poly.entity_id
_entity_poly.type
_entity_poly.pdbx_seq_one_letter_code
_entity_poly.pdbx_strand_id
1 'polypeptide(L)'
;MEKTFYITTPIYYPSGKFHIGTAYTTILADALARYHRQKGEDVYFLTGLDEHGEKIQKKSMEEGITPQEYVDRVADYTKNLWKLLNIINTGFIRTTDKSHMESVSKAFLKLYNQGDIYLGKYKGKYCVPCETFYTESQLVNGMCPSCGREVKEVEEETYFFNMRKYESRLKEFYKENPDFLVPVTKKNEIMNSFINVGIEDLCISRTTFDWGIPVPNDSKHVMYVWLDALLNYVTALGYNSDNEELFKKYWPANVQIIGKDILRFHAIYWPIFLMALDLPLPKKLFVHDFIMMKDGKMSKSKGNTIYPDVLAESYSVDAVRYTILRSLPYGQDGEFTPSSFIQIYNTELCNDLGNLVNRTIAMINKYFDGVISKGTKETEFDKLLDHYIRNEIMMYEVEVNNINIQNALSHIMNIVSRTNKYIDETMPWVLFKEGKTEELKSVMYNLYESIRKVAILFMPYIPESSEKIFNQLNVSDEDKAFDSLTSEKDLSGNKVIEKGIPLFERLKEEEEISRLTELMKTSN
;
A
#
# COMPACT_ATOMS: atom_id res chain seq x y z
N MET A 1 28.10 0.83 0.62
CA MET A 1 27.06 -0.22 0.70
C MET A 1 25.82 0.33 0.02
N GLU A 2 25.24 -0.44 -0.86
CA GLU A 2 23.97 -0.12 -1.48
C GLU A 2 22.90 0.06 -0.40
N LYS A 3 22.10 1.12 -0.50
CA LYS A 3 21.07 1.41 0.51
C LYS A 3 19.90 0.45 0.30
N THR A 4 19.61 -0.37 1.30
CA THR A 4 18.50 -1.34 1.25
C THR A 4 17.21 -0.72 1.79
N PHE A 5 16.07 -1.16 1.23
CA PHE A 5 14.75 -0.77 1.70
C PHE A 5 13.83 -1.99 1.77
N TYR A 6 13.40 -2.35 2.96
CA TYR A 6 12.45 -3.45 3.18
C TYR A 6 11.09 -2.90 3.57
N ILE A 7 10.09 -3.20 2.74
CA ILE A 7 8.69 -2.81 2.93
C ILE A 7 7.78 -4.02 2.90
N THR A 8 6.75 -4.02 3.76
CA THR A 8 5.79 -5.13 3.81
C THR A 8 4.35 -4.65 3.84
N THR A 9 3.45 -5.43 3.25
CA THR A 9 2.02 -5.44 3.62
C THR A 9 1.81 -6.42 4.79
N PRO A 10 0.61 -6.47 5.41
CA PRO A 10 0.24 -7.66 6.17
C PRO A 10 0.08 -8.84 5.21
N ILE A 11 0.17 -10.05 5.72
CA ILE A 11 -0.32 -11.22 5.00
C ILE A 11 -1.84 -11.26 5.10
N TYR A 12 -2.51 -11.56 3.99
CA TYR A 12 -3.96 -11.46 3.90
C TYR A 12 -4.64 -12.79 4.22
N TYR A 13 -5.70 -12.72 5.02
CA TYR A 13 -6.48 -13.90 5.37
C TYR A 13 -7.37 -14.33 4.19
N PRO A 14 -7.20 -15.55 3.65
CA PRO A 14 -7.83 -15.98 2.39
C PRO A 14 -9.30 -16.39 2.57
N SER A 15 -10.13 -15.52 3.14
CA SER A 15 -11.54 -15.82 3.44
C SER A 15 -12.52 -15.47 2.32
N GLY A 16 -12.04 -15.07 1.15
CA GLY A 16 -12.82 -14.74 -0.04
C GLY A 16 -12.10 -13.75 -0.95
N LYS A 17 -12.78 -13.28 -2.01
CA LYS A 17 -12.23 -12.26 -2.92
C LYS A 17 -11.81 -11.00 -2.16
N PHE A 18 -10.69 -10.40 -2.56
CA PHE A 18 -10.18 -9.17 -2.00
C PHE A 18 -10.90 -7.95 -2.59
N HIS A 19 -11.29 -7.03 -1.74
CA HIS A 19 -11.93 -5.78 -2.11
C HIS A 19 -10.92 -4.62 -2.22
N ILE A 20 -11.36 -3.44 -2.62
CA ILE A 20 -10.50 -2.27 -2.82
C ILE A 20 -9.71 -1.87 -1.56
N GLY A 21 -10.19 -2.16 -0.35
CA GLY A 21 -9.44 -1.91 0.89
C GLY A 21 -8.17 -2.75 1.00
N THR A 22 -8.23 -4.03 0.61
CA THR A 22 -7.03 -4.90 0.51
C THR A 22 -6.10 -4.43 -0.61
N ALA A 23 -6.67 -4.06 -1.76
CA ALA A 23 -5.91 -3.53 -2.89
C ALA A 23 -5.20 -2.22 -2.52
N TYR A 24 -5.84 -1.33 -1.74
CA TYR A 24 -5.22 -0.08 -1.27
C TYR A 24 -3.90 -0.35 -0.55
N THR A 25 -3.89 -1.24 0.45
CA THR A 25 -2.67 -1.57 1.21
C THR A 25 -1.54 -2.03 0.29
N THR A 26 -1.85 -2.90 -0.67
CA THR A 26 -0.85 -3.47 -1.58
C THR A 26 -0.37 -2.45 -2.61
N ILE A 27 -1.28 -1.64 -3.18
CA ILE A 27 -0.94 -0.56 -4.13
C ILE A 27 -0.09 0.51 -3.43
N LEU A 28 -0.41 0.86 -2.18
CA LEU A 28 0.38 1.81 -1.39
C LEU A 28 1.81 1.30 -1.16
N ALA A 29 1.95 0.03 -0.76
CA ALA A 29 3.26 -0.59 -0.56
C ALA A 29 4.05 -0.68 -1.88
N ASP A 30 3.40 -1.04 -2.99
CA ASP A 30 4.02 -1.08 -4.31
C ASP A 30 4.47 0.31 -4.78
N ALA A 31 3.64 1.35 -4.56
CA ALA A 31 4.00 2.72 -4.91
C ALA A 31 5.25 3.19 -4.16
N LEU A 32 5.34 2.93 -2.86
CA LEU A 32 6.54 3.24 -2.07
C LEU A 32 7.74 2.39 -2.51
N ALA A 33 7.56 1.10 -2.78
CA ALA A 33 8.62 0.24 -3.29
C ALA A 33 9.16 0.74 -4.64
N ARG A 34 8.28 1.17 -5.55
CA ARG A 34 8.67 1.78 -6.84
C ARG A 34 9.42 3.09 -6.65
N TYR A 35 8.95 3.97 -5.75
CA TYR A 35 9.63 5.23 -5.44
C TYR A 35 11.07 4.97 -4.94
N HIS A 36 11.27 4.04 -4.01
CA HIS A 36 12.60 3.72 -3.49
C HIS A 36 13.49 3.05 -4.55
N ARG A 37 12.94 2.18 -5.42
CA ARG A 37 13.69 1.65 -6.58
C ARG A 37 14.10 2.76 -7.54
N GLN A 38 13.21 3.71 -7.81
CA GLN A 38 13.49 4.87 -8.66
C GLN A 38 14.60 5.77 -8.07
N LYS A 39 14.73 5.80 -6.74
CA LYS A 39 15.83 6.46 -6.01
C LYS A 39 17.12 5.63 -5.99
N GLY A 40 17.19 4.49 -6.69
CA GLY A 40 18.35 3.62 -6.75
C GLY A 40 18.59 2.75 -5.51
N GLU A 41 17.58 2.57 -4.65
CA GLU A 41 17.69 1.70 -3.48
C GLU A 41 17.39 0.24 -3.85
N ASP A 42 18.08 -0.70 -3.19
CA ASP A 42 17.80 -2.13 -3.31
C ASP A 42 16.60 -2.51 -2.44
N VAL A 43 15.44 -2.73 -3.09
CA VAL A 43 14.15 -2.85 -2.43
C VAL A 43 13.67 -4.29 -2.35
N TYR A 44 13.36 -4.75 -1.14
CA TYR A 44 12.60 -5.97 -0.91
C TYR A 44 11.16 -5.64 -0.50
N PHE A 45 10.19 -5.97 -1.34
CA PHE A 45 8.77 -5.80 -1.06
C PHE A 45 8.12 -7.15 -0.81
N LEU A 46 7.64 -7.36 0.44
CA LEU A 46 6.96 -8.58 0.88
C LEU A 46 5.45 -8.39 0.97
N THR A 47 4.72 -9.34 0.42
CA THR A 47 3.29 -9.58 0.67
C THR A 47 3.04 -11.07 0.81
N GLY A 48 1.81 -11.52 1.12
CA GLY A 48 1.54 -12.94 1.27
C GLY A 48 0.16 -13.26 1.81
N LEU A 49 -0.02 -14.51 2.26
CA LEU A 49 -1.27 -15.05 2.76
C LEU A 49 -1.09 -15.70 4.13
N ASP A 50 -2.05 -15.43 5.02
CA ASP A 50 -2.25 -16.08 6.30
C ASP A 50 -3.26 -17.22 6.13
N GLU A 51 -2.76 -18.44 5.97
CA GLU A 51 -3.52 -19.57 5.43
C GLU A 51 -4.01 -20.56 6.49
N HIS A 52 -3.62 -20.41 7.75
CA HIS A 52 -4.03 -21.29 8.83
C HIS A 52 -5.30 -20.80 9.55
N GLY A 53 -5.88 -21.65 10.41
CA GLY A 53 -6.97 -21.29 11.32
C GLY A 53 -8.29 -21.98 11.05
N GLU A 54 -9.17 -21.90 12.06
CA GLU A 54 -10.48 -22.57 12.11
C GLU A 54 -11.39 -22.19 10.94
N LYS A 55 -11.36 -20.93 10.53
CA LYS A 55 -12.23 -20.40 9.46
C LYS A 55 -11.88 -20.97 8.09
N ILE A 56 -10.59 -21.18 7.81
CA ILE A 56 -10.14 -21.81 6.56
C ILE A 56 -10.55 -23.28 6.55
N GLN A 57 -10.32 -24.00 7.65
CA GLN A 57 -10.73 -25.38 7.76
C GLN A 57 -12.23 -25.56 7.55
N LYS A 58 -13.08 -24.70 8.15
CA LYS A 58 -14.53 -24.75 7.95
C LYS A 58 -14.93 -24.48 6.50
N LYS A 59 -14.32 -23.48 5.85
CA LYS A 59 -14.63 -23.14 4.45
C LYS A 59 -14.24 -24.26 3.49
N SER A 60 -13.11 -24.90 3.69
CA SER A 60 -12.70 -26.03 2.87
C SER A 60 -13.66 -27.22 3.02
N MET A 61 -14.12 -27.48 4.25
CA MET A 61 -15.13 -28.51 4.51
C MET A 61 -16.48 -28.20 3.86
N GLU A 62 -16.92 -26.93 3.91
CA GLU A 62 -18.15 -26.48 3.23
C GLU A 62 -18.09 -26.67 1.70
N GLU A 63 -16.90 -26.55 1.11
CA GLU A 63 -16.66 -26.78 -0.31
C GLU A 63 -16.31 -28.24 -0.65
N GLY A 64 -16.14 -29.12 0.32
CA GLY A 64 -15.82 -30.53 0.13
C GLY A 64 -14.40 -30.79 -0.39
N ILE A 65 -13.46 -29.90 -0.11
CA ILE A 65 -12.04 -29.98 -0.48
C ILE A 65 -11.15 -29.91 0.76
N THR A 66 -9.87 -30.23 0.60
CA THR A 66 -8.90 -30.10 1.69
C THR A 66 -8.57 -28.61 1.94
N PRO A 67 -8.15 -28.24 3.18
CA PRO A 67 -7.66 -26.89 3.45
C PRO A 67 -6.51 -26.45 2.54
N GLN A 68 -5.59 -27.39 2.20
CA GLN A 68 -4.48 -27.08 1.31
C GLN A 68 -4.97 -26.73 -0.12
N GLU A 69 -5.89 -27.52 -0.68
CA GLU A 69 -6.48 -27.22 -2.01
C GLU A 69 -7.21 -25.87 -2.00
N TYR A 70 -7.88 -25.55 -0.90
CA TYR A 70 -8.56 -24.26 -0.75
C TYR A 70 -7.59 -23.09 -0.80
N VAL A 71 -6.51 -23.13 0.03
CA VAL A 71 -5.54 -22.03 0.10
C VAL A 71 -4.66 -21.95 -1.15
N ASP A 72 -4.35 -23.05 -1.81
CA ASP A 72 -3.63 -23.05 -3.09
C ASP A 72 -4.40 -22.28 -4.16
N ARG A 73 -5.70 -22.55 -4.29
CA ARG A 73 -6.58 -21.83 -5.21
C ARG A 73 -6.64 -20.33 -4.92
N VAL A 74 -6.72 -19.95 -3.63
CA VAL A 74 -6.75 -18.52 -3.25
C VAL A 74 -5.38 -17.87 -3.46
N ALA A 75 -4.29 -18.60 -3.26
CA ALA A 75 -2.95 -18.09 -3.54
C ALA A 75 -2.77 -17.78 -5.04
N ASP A 76 -3.24 -18.65 -5.91
CA ASP A 76 -3.19 -18.43 -7.37
C ASP A 76 -4.06 -17.23 -7.78
N TYR A 77 -5.27 -17.13 -7.24
CA TYR A 77 -6.13 -15.95 -7.45
C TYR A 77 -5.42 -14.67 -7.01
N THR A 78 -4.80 -14.66 -5.82
CA THR A 78 -4.12 -13.49 -5.27
C THR A 78 -2.95 -13.05 -6.12
N LYS A 79 -2.10 -13.99 -6.56
CA LYS A 79 -0.96 -13.70 -7.44
C LYS A 79 -1.42 -13.13 -8.79
N ASN A 80 -2.50 -13.67 -9.35
CA ASN A 80 -3.08 -13.15 -10.59
C ASN A 80 -3.66 -11.75 -10.41
N LEU A 81 -4.34 -11.49 -9.28
CA LEU A 81 -4.84 -10.16 -8.95
C LEU A 81 -3.71 -9.14 -8.80
N TRP A 82 -2.62 -9.49 -8.11
CA TRP A 82 -1.46 -8.60 -7.98
C TRP A 82 -0.80 -8.34 -9.33
N LYS A 83 -0.69 -9.35 -10.18
CA LYS A 83 -0.20 -9.17 -11.55
C LYS A 83 -1.11 -8.25 -12.36
N LEU A 84 -2.44 -8.42 -12.28
CA LEU A 84 -3.42 -7.55 -12.94
C LEU A 84 -3.26 -6.10 -12.49
N LEU A 85 -3.08 -5.85 -11.18
CA LEU A 85 -2.90 -4.52 -10.61
C LEU A 85 -1.49 -3.93 -10.79
N ASN A 86 -0.63 -4.59 -11.56
CA ASN A 86 0.76 -4.19 -11.80
C ASN A 86 1.57 -4.03 -10.50
N ILE A 87 1.38 -4.95 -9.54
CA ILE A 87 2.14 -5.03 -8.29
C ILE A 87 3.46 -5.75 -8.55
N ILE A 88 4.58 -5.17 -8.13
CA ILE A 88 5.93 -5.74 -8.29
C ILE A 88 6.51 -6.09 -6.92
N ASN A 89 5.93 -7.10 -6.26
CA ASN A 89 6.48 -7.64 -5.03
C ASN A 89 7.73 -8.50 -5.30
N THR A 90 8.71 -8.43 -4.37
CA THR A 90 9.92 -9.24 -4.42
C THR A 90 9.68 -10.62 -3.81
N GLY A 91 8.95 -10.66 -2.69
CA GLY A 91 8.57 -11.87 -1.99
C GLY A 91 7.05 -12.06 -1.88
N PHE A 92 6.61 -13.32 -1.90
CA PHE A 92 5.24 -13.72 -1.61
C PHE A 92 5.29 -14.91 -0.65
N ILE A 93 5.00 -14.67 0.63
CA ILE A 93 5.04 -15.69 1.68
C ILE A 93 3.66 -16.32 1.88
N ARG A 94 3.66 -17.62 2.15
CA ARG A 94 2.49 -18.37 2.59
C ARG A 94 2.78 -18.99 3.96
N THR A 95 1.87 -18.90 4.90
CA THR A 95 2.11 -19.54 6.21
C THR A 95 2.16 -21.06 6.14
N THR A 96 1.65 -21.65 5.04
CA THR A 96 1.80 -23.07 4.70
C THR A 96 3.14 -23.45 4.07
N ASP A 97 4.01 -22.49 3.77
CA ASP A 97 5.36 -22.79 3.27
C ASP A 97 6.15 -23.56 4.34
N LYS A 98 6.76 -24.67 3.93
CA LYS A 98 7.50 -25.55 4.85
C LYS A 98 8.60 -24.83 5.62
N SER A 99 9.36 -23.97 4.96
CA SER A 99 10.42 -23.16 5.58
C SER A 99 9.87 -22.21 6.64
N HIS A 100 8.70 -21.62 6.41
CA HIS A 100 8.02 -20.79 7.39
C HIS A 100 7.60 -21.61 8.61
N MET A 101 6.90 -22.73 8.42
CA MET A 101 6.44 -23.59 9.50
C MET A 101 7.60 -24.12 10.37
N GLU A 102 8.71 -24.52 9.77
CA GLU A 102 9.91 -24.95 10.47
C GLU A 102 10.55 -23.83 11.29
N SER A 103 10.62 -22.62 10.73
CA SER A 103 11.19 -21.46 11.42
C SER A 103 10.33 -20.99 12.59
N VAL A 104 9.00 -21.02 12.43
CA VAL A 104 8.03 -20.71 13.51
C VAL A 104 8.15 -21.74 14.62
N SER A 105 8.25 -23.03 14.29
CA SER A 105 8.44 -24.10 15.28
C SER A 105 9.72 -23.93 16.08
N LYS A 106 10.83 -23.54 15.43
CA LYS A 106 12.11 -23.23 16.12
C LYS A 106 11.96 -22.01 17.03
N ALA A 107 11.26 -20.96 16.57
CA ALA A 107 11.00 -19.77 17.38
C ALA A 107 10.15 -20.10 18.61
N PHE A 108 9.09 -20.91 18.46
CA PHE A 108 8.28 -21.39 19.58
C PHE A 108 9.14 -22.13 20.62
N LEU A 109 9.99 -23.07 20.18
CA LEU A 109 10.87 -23.83 21.08
C LEU A 109 11.87 -22.91 21.82
N LYS A 110 12.42 -21.91 21.14
CA LYS A 110 13.29 -20.92 21.80
C LYS A 110 12.55 -20.18 22.91
N LEU A 111 11.36 -19.65 22.61
CA LEU A 111 10.51 -18.93 23.57
C LEU A 111 10.05 -19.82 24.73
N TYR A 112 9.72 -21.07 24.46
CA TYR A 112 9.34 -22.04 25.48
C TYR A 112 10.51 -22.40 26.42
N ASN A 113 11.67 -22.69 25.86
CA ASN A 113 12.86 -23.04 26.62
C ASN A 113 13.41 -21.92 27.52
N GLN A 114 13.18 -20.66 27.12
CA GLN A 114 13.56 -19.50 27.95
C GLN A 114 12.46 -19.07 28.93
N GLY A 115 11.35 -19.82 29.02
CA GLY A 115 10.26 -19.59 29.97
C GLY A 115 9.31 -18.43 29.61
N ASP A 116 9.30 -17.97 28.36
CA ASP A 116 8.35 -16.98 27.88
C ASP A 116 7.02 -17.60 27.45
N ILE A 117 7.00 -18.91 27.20
CA ILE A 117 5.79 -19.67 26.90
C ILE A 117 5.54 -20.69 28.03
N TYR A 118 4.31 -20.78 28.50
CA TYR A 118 3.88 -21.71 29.53
C TYR A 118 2.48 -22.27 29.25
N LEU A 119 2.22 -23.50 29.68
CA LEU A 119 0.90 -24.14 29.57
C LEU A 119 -0.02 -23.68 30.71
N GLY A 120 -1.27 -23.35 30.36
CA GLY A 120 -2.27 -22.93 31.32
C GLY A 120 -3.69 -23.20 30.84
N LYS A 121 -4.68 -22.73 31.59
CA LYS A 121 -6.10 -22.83 31.22
C LYS A 121 -6.64 -21.44 30.98
N TYR A 122 -7.23 -21.24 29.81
CA TYR A 122 -7.96 -20.01 29.47
C TYR A 122 -9.45 -20.22 29.75
N LYS A 123 -10.05 -19.22 30.41
CA LYS A 123 -11.49 -19.10 30.52
C LYS A 123 -11.90 -17.69 30.20
N GLY A 124 -12.69 -17.51 29.15
CA GLY A 124 -13.09 -16.17 28.72
C GLY A 124 -13.93 -16.17 27.46
N LYS A 125 -14.09 -14.98 26.89
CA LYS A 125 -14.95 -14.73 25.71
C LYS A 125 -14.11 -14.75 24.44
N TYR A 126 -14.52 -15.54 23.46
CA TYR A 126 -13.85 -15.69 22.17
C TYR A 126 -14.74 -15.25 21.03
N CYS A 127 -14.24 -14.35 20.18
CA CYS A 127 -14.87 -13.96 18.93
C CYS A 127 -14.35 -14.84 17.79
N VAL A 128 -15.15 -15.78 17.31
CA VAL A 128 -14.76 -16.65 16.19
C VAL A 128 -14.43 -15.89 14.91
N PRO A 129 -15.22 -14.87 14.48
CA PRO A 129 -14.91 -14.14 13.27
C PRO A 129 -13.63 -13.30 13.30
N CYS A 130 -13.24 -12.80 14.48
CA CYS A 130 -12.00 -12.02 14.66
C CYS A 130 -10.85 -12.88 15.18
N GLU A 131 -11.14 -14.15 15.48
CA GLU A 131 -10.16 -15.07 16.08
C GLU A 131 -9.42 -14.41 17.25
N THR A 132 -10.19 -13.79 18.19
CA THR A 132 -9.61 -12.98 19.26
C THR A 132 -10.31 -13.27 20.58
N PHE A 133 -9.52 -13.40 21.63
CA PHE A 133 -10.00 -13.50 23.00
C PHE A 133 -10.21 -12.12 23.62
N TYR A 134 -11.24 -12.02 24.44
CA TYR A 134 -11.59 -10.80 25.18
C TYR A 134 -11.92 -11.14 26.63
N THR A 135 -11.51 -10.25 27.53
CA THR A 135 -12.04 -10.23 28.89
C THR A 135 -13.43 -9.61 28.90
N GLU A 136 -14.23 -9.87 29.93
CA GLU A 136 -15.58 -9.28 30.06
C GLU A 136 -15.54 -7.74 29.98
N SER A 137 -14.51 -7.12 30.56
CA SER A 137 -14.31 -5.66 30.56
C SER A 137 -13.96 -5.06 29.19
N GLN A 138 -13.50 -5.87 28.24
CA GLN A 138 -13.16 -5.44 26.89
C GLN A 138 -14.34 -5.49 25.92
N LEU A 139 -15.45 -6.15 26.32
CA LEU A 139 -16.63 -6.26 25.48
C LEU A 139 -17.42 -4.94 25.47
N VAL A 140 -18.03 -4.62 24.33
CA VAL A 140 -18.95 -3.51 24.18
C VAL A 140 -20.36 -4.05 24.13
N ASN A 141 -21.17 -3.79 25.16
CA ASN A 141 -22.51 -4.35 25.32
C ASN A 141 -22.55 -5.89 25.21
N GLY A 142 -21.53 -6.58 25.75
CA GLY A 142 -21.42 -8.04 25.67
C GLY A 142 -20.97 -8.59 24.32
N MET A 143 -20.66 -7.73 23.37
CA MET A 143 -20.27 -8.07 22.00
C MET A 143 -18.79 -7.79 21.73
N CYS A 144 -18.26 -8.38 20.66
CA CYS A 144 -16.90 -8.15 20.20
C CYS A 144 -16.67 -6.67 19.86
N PRO A 145 -15.69 -5.98 20.45
CA PRO A 145 -15.44 -4.57 20.19
C PRO A 145 -14.95 -4.30 18.75
N SER A 146 -14.36 -5.31 18.10
CA SER A 146 -13.79 -5.17 16.75
C SER A 146 -14.83 -5.33 15.63
N CYS A 147 -15.77 -6.29 15.78
CA CYS A 147 -16.73 -6.60 14.69
C CYS A 147 -18.20 -6.51 15.10
N GLY A 148 -18.52 -6.23 16.39
CA GLY A 148 -19.88 -6.11 16.90
C GLY A 148 -20.67 -7.42 16.97
N ARG A 149 -20.04 -8.60 16.77
CA ARG A 149 -20.71 -9.91 16.79
C ARG A 149 -20.67 -10.53 18.18
N GLU A 150 -21.52 -11.52 18.40
CA GLU A 150 -21.53 -12.30 19.62
C GLU A 150 -20.21 -13.01 19.86
N VAL A 151 -19.83 -13.11 21.14
CA VAL A 151 -18.67 -13.88 21.61
C VAL A 151 -19.12 -15.15 22.33
N LYS A 152 -18.34 -16.21 22.22
CA LYS A 152 -18.61 -17.49 22.89
C LYS A 152 -17.78 -17.59 24.16
N GLU A 153 -18.37 -18.16 25.23
CA GLU A 153 -17.59 -18.55 26.39
C GLU A 153 -16.78 -19.81 26.04
N VAL A 154 -15.49 -19.76 26.31
CA VAL A 154 -14.55 -20.85 26.00
C VAL A 154 -13.73 -21.13 27.27
N GLU A 155 -13.61 -22.41 27.62
CA GLU A 155 -12.65 -22.90 28.60
C GLU A 155 -11.78 -23.94 27.90
N GLU A 156 -10.49 -23.64 27.76
CA GLU A 156 -9.56 -24.44 26.96
C GLU A 156 -8.18 -24.46 27.61
N GLU A 157 -7.49 -25.60 27.54
CA GLU A 157 -6.06 -25.68 27.80
C GLU A 157 -5.33 -25.03 26.64
N THR A 158 -4.39 -24.14 26.94
CA THR A 158 -3.65 -23.38 25.90
C THR A 158 -2.25 -23.03 26.41
N TYR A 159 -1.32 -22.85 25.46
CA TYR A 159 -0.06 -22.19 25.74
C TYR A 159 -0.25 -20.68 25.76
N PHE A 160 0.33 -20.06 26.81
CA PHE A 160 0.37 -18.60 26.96
C PHE A 160 1.76 -18.09 26.67
N PHE A 161 1.83 -16.93 26.03
CA PHE A 161 3.03 -16.13 25.95
C PHE A 161 2.99 -15.03 27.02
N ASN A 162 4.07 -14.91 27.81
CA ASN A 162 4.21 -13.96 28.92
C ASN A 162 4.47 -12.52 28.40
N MET A 163 3.42 -11.87 27.92
CA MET A 163 3.46 -10.50 27.39
C MET A 163 3.86 -9.49 28.47
N ARG A 164 3.39 -9.70 29.71
CA ARG A 164 3.62 -8.80 30.86
C ARG A 164 5.09 -8.58 31.16
N LYS A 165 5.91 -9.60 30.96
CA LYS A 165 7.37 -9.53 31.13
C LYS A 165 8.02 -8.42 30.31
N TYR A 166 7.45 -8.07 29.17
CA TYR A 166 7.99 -7.11 28.21
C TYR A 166 7.31 -5.75 28.23
N GLU A 167 6.28 -5.54 29.07
CA GLU A 167 5.50 -4.31 29.11
C GLU A 167 6.35 -3.05 29.34
N SER A 168 7.25 -3.08 30.32
CA SER A 168 8.14 -1.95 30.63
C SER A 168 9.07 -1.62 29.47
N ARG A 169 9.64 -2.66 28.82
CA ARG A 169 10.52 -2.52 27.67
C ARG A 169 9.78 -1.95 26.46
N LEU A 170 8.52 -2.35 26.25
CA LEU A 170 7.68 -1.79 25.19
C LEU A 170 7.35 -0.31 25.44
N LYS A 171 7.03 0.08 26.69
CA LYS A 171 6.79 1.49 27.05
C LYS A 171 8.03 2.36 26.80
N GLU A 172 9.21 1.88 27.18
CA GLU A 172 10.48 2.55 26.95
C GLU A 172 10.77 2.71 25.45
N PHE A 173 10.57 1.63 24.68
CA PHE A 173 10.71 1.67 23.22
C PHE A 173 9.85 2.77 22.57
N TYR A 174 8.57 2.88 22.93
CA TYR A 174 7.67 3.92 22.41
C TYR A 174 8.08 5.34 22.82
N LYS A 175 8.73 5.49 23.97
CA LYS A 175 9.26 6.77 24.42
C LYS A 175 10.49 7.18 23.63
N GLU A 176 11.38 6.23 23.36
CA GLU A 176 12.64 6.47 22.63
C GLU A 176 12.43 6.59 21.11
N ASN A 177 11.37 5.96 20.59
CA ASN A 177 11.04 5.93 19.16
C ASN A 177 9.66 6.56 18.90
N PRO A 178 9.53 7.90 19.04
CA PRO A 178 8.25 8.58 18.93
C PRO A 178 7.58 8.44 17.55
N ASP A 179 8.38 8.22 16.50
CA ASP A 179 7.94 8.14 15.10
C ASP A 179 7.80 6.70 14.58
N PHE A 180 7.94 5.70 15.47
CA PHE A 180 7.78 4.29 15.09
C PHE A 180 6.38 4.00 14.59
N LEU A 181 5.34 4.44 15.31
CA LEU A 181 3.94 4.21 14.96
C LEU A 181 3.31 5.49 14.42
N VAL A 182 2.94 5.47 13.17
CA VAL A 182 2.31 6.61 12.46
C VAL A 182 1.01 6.19 11.79
N PRO A 183 0.01 7.06 11.73
CA PRO A 183 -0.08 8.43 12.29
C PRO A 183 -0.07 8.47 13.83
N VAL A 184 0.27 9.62 14.38
CA VAL A 184 0.36 9.82 15.84
C VAL A 184 -0.95 9.51 16.58
N THR A 185 -2.09 9.69 15.94
CA THR A 185 -3.42 9.32 16.47
C THR A 185 -3.49 7.84 16.83
N LYS A 186 -2.90 6.96 16.02
CA LYS A 186 -2.85 5.51 16.27
C LYS A 186 -1.93 5.15 17.43
N LYS A 187 -0.81 5.88 17.58
CA LYS A 187 0.06 5.75 18.74
C LYS A 187 -0.69 6.12 20.02
N ASN A 188 -1.40 7.24 20.03
CA ASN A 188 -2.19 7.67 21.18
C ASN A 188 -3.28 6.65 21.54
N GLU A 189 -3.96 6.09 20.54
CA GLU A 189 -4.95 5.02 20.72
C GLU A 189 -4.35 3.80 21.43
N ILE A 190 -3.24 3.28 20.93
CA ILE A 190 -2.56 2.10 21.50
C ILE A 190 -2.04 2.36 22.91
N MET A 191 -1.42 3.53 23.13
CA MET A 191 -0.88 3.90 24.44
C MET A 191 -2.00 4.00 25.48
N ASN A 192 -3.09 4.70 25.15
CA ASN A 192 -4.14 5.00 26.12
C ASN A 192 -5.10 3.83 26.34
N SER A 193 -5.41 3.06 25.30
CA SER A 193 -6.42 2.00 25.39
C SER A 193 -5.86 0.63 25.78
N PHE A 194 -4.55 0.41 25.63
CA PHE A 194 -3.95 -0.91 25.86
C PHE A 194 -2.69 -0.84 26.73
N ILE A 195 -1.63 -0.14 26.32
CA ILE A 195 -0.33 -0.22 26.98
C ILE A 195 -0.35 0.38 28.40
N ASN A 196 -1.01 1.53 28.58
CA ASN A 196 -1.12 2.18 29.88
C ASN A 196 -2.15 1.51 30.81
N VAL A 197 -3.12 0.78 30.24
CA VAL A 197 -4.11 0.01 31.00
C VAL A 197 -3.51 -1.27 31.58
N GLY A 198 -2.48 -1.81 30.93
CA GLY A 198 -1.81 -3.06 31.26
C GLY A 198 -1.98 -4.11 30.19
N ILE A 199 -0.92 -4.87 29.95
CA ILE A 199 -0.87 -5.92 28.91
C ILE A 199 -1.17 -7.28 29.56
N GLU A 200 -2.10 -8.03 28.98
CA GLU A 200 -2.42 -9.39 29.39
C GLU A 200 -1.59 -10.40 28.58
N ASP A 201 -1.32 -11.56 29.22
CA ASP A 201 -0.64 -12.66 28.54
C ASP A 201 -1.49 -13.22 27.40
N LEU A 202 -0.84 -13.62 26.32
CA LEU A 202 -1.50 -13.98 25.07
C LEU A 202 -1.61 -15.50 24.93
N CYS A 203 -2.83 -16.00 24.69
CA CYS A 203 -3.03 -17.39 24.24
C CYS A 203 -2.42 -17.58 22.85
N ILE A 204 -1.52 -18.53 22.70
CA ILE A 204 -0.78 -18.78 21.46
C ILE A 204 -0.96 -20.20 20.91
N SER A 205 -1.91 -20.98 21.44
CA SER A 205 -2.29 -22.28 20.88
C SER A 205 -3.78 -22.56 20.99
N ARG A 206 -4.24 -23.52 20.20
CA ARG A 206 -5.64 -23.97 20.16
C ARG A 206 -5.69 -25.49 20.06
N THR A 207 -6.80 -26.06 20.56
CA THR A 207 -7.10 -27.50 20.50
C THR A 207 -8.41 -27.80 19.76
N THR A 208 -9.14 -26.74 19.31
CA THR A 208 -10.48 -26.87 18.72
C THR A 208 -10.47 -27.11 17.21
N PHE A 209 -9.32 -27.00 16.57
CA PHE A 209 -9.08 -27.28 15.16
C PHE A 209 -7.63 -27.76 14.97
N ASP A 210 -7.35 -28.38 13.82
CA ASP A 210 -6.05 -29.00 13.52
C ASP A 210 -5.34 -28.39 12.28
N TRP A 211 -6.00 -27.47 11.57
CA TRP A 211 -5.38 -26.75 10.45
C TRP A 211 -4.51 -25.59 10.94
N GLY A 212 -3.24 -25.87 11.19
CA GLY A 212 -2.23 -24.94 11.69
C GLY A 212 -0.90 -25.64 11.93
N ILE A 213 0.10 -24.88 12.42
CA ILE A 213 1.41 -25.44 12.77
C ILE A 213 1.28 -26.20 14.09
N PRO A 214 1.56 -27.50 14.14
CA PRO A 214 1.52 -28.26 15.40
C PRO A 214 2.52 -27.69 16.41
N VAL A 215 2.12 -27.63 17.69
CA VAL A 215 3.06 -27.27 18.76
C VAL A 215 4.11 -28.38 18.89
N PRO A 216 5.41 -28.05 18.88
CA PRO A 216 6.46 -29.05 19.01
C PRO A 216 6.32 -29.84 20.31
N ASN A 217 6.36 -31.17 20.20
CA ASN A 217 6.21 -32.14 21.29
C ASN A 217 4.81 -32.20 21.97
N ASP A 218 3.82 -31.48 21.43
CA ASP A 218 2.43 -31.52 21.92
C ASP A 218 1.44 -31.37 20.75
N SER A 219 1.23 -32.45 20.01
CA SER A 219 0.38 -32.48 18.80
C SER A 219 -1.12 -32.29 19.08
N LYS A 220 -1.56 -32.19 20.33
CA LYS A 220 -2.93 -31.80 20.65
C LYS A 220 -3.21 -30.33 20.37
N HIS A 221 -2.15 -29.51 20.33
CA HIS A 221 -2.22 -28.11 20.12
C HIS A 221 -1.69 -27.73 18.75
N VAL A 222 -2.36 -26.81 18.08
CA VAL A 222 -1.82 -26.05 16.96
C VAL A 222 -1.47 -24.64 17.40
N MET A 223 -0.43 -24.06 16.82
CA MET A 223 -0.06 -22.68 17.13
C MET A 223 -1.17 -21.73 16.69
N TYR A 224 -1.44 -20.74 17.54
CA TYR A 224 -2.44 -19.75 17.26
C TYR A 224 -1.94 -18.73 16.24
N VAL A 225 -2.84 -18.33 15.39
CA VAL A 225 -2.60 -17.55 14.16
C VAL A 225 -1.61 -16.40 14.32
N TRP A 226 -1.65 -15.62 15.40
CA TRP A 226 -0.82 -14.42 15.52
C TRP A 226 0.68 -14.67 15.74
N LEU A 227 1.09 -15.72 16.45
CA LEU A 227 2.51 -16.07 16.52
C LEU A 227 3.00 -16.56 15.16
N ASP A 228 2.22 -17.41 14.51
CA ASP A 228 2.43 -17.90 13.16
C ASP A 228 2.49 -16.73 12.17
N ALA A 229 1.40 -15.96 12.06
CA ALA A 229 1.26 -14.90 11.09
C ALA A 229 2.33 -13.80 11.23
N LEU A 230 2.62 -13.30 12.45
CA LEU A 230 3.55 -12.18 12.63
C LEU A 230 5.00 -12.54 12.31
N LEU A 231 5.40 -13.79 12.47
CA LEU A 231 6.76 -14.24 12.12
C LEU A 231 7.02 -14.25 10.60
N ASN A 232 5.99 -14.13 9.75
CA ASN A 232 6.17 -14.06 8.30
C ASN A 232 7.20 -13.01 7.87
N TYR A 233 7.24 -11.87 8.53
CA TYR A 233 8.10 -10.73 8.18
C TYR A 233 9.59 -11.05 8.27
N VAL A 234 9.97 -12.00 9.09
CA VAL A 234 11.37 -12.44 9.25
C VAL A 234 11.63 -13.78 8.57
N THR A 235 10.67 -14.71 8.59
CA THR A 235 10.84 -16.03 7.97
C THR A 235 10.89 -15.95 6.44
N ALA A 236 10.18 -15.00 5.83
CA ALA A 236 10.29 -14.70 4.40
C ALA A 236 11.71 -14.29 3.96
N LEU A 237 12.50 -13.78 4.89
CA LEU A 237 13.90 -13.44 4.67
C LEU A 237 14.86 -14.55 5.07
N GLY A 238 14.35 -15.71 5.50
CA GLY A 238 15.16 -16.87 5.89
C GLY A 238 15.58 -16.91 7.36
N TYR A 239 14.98 -16.13 8.25
CA TYR A 239 15.23 -16.21 9.69
C TYR A 239 15.00 -17.64 10.22
N ASN A 240 15.95 -18.15 11.02
CA ASN A 240 15.99 -19.52 11.55
C ASN A 240 16.06 -20.63 10.48
N SER A 241 16.43 -20.32 9.24
CA SER A 241 16.70 -21.28 8.18
C SER A 241 18.20 -21.51 7.99
N ASP A 242 18.56 -22.40 7.05
CA ASP A 242 19.95 -22.64 6.69
C ASP A 242 20.56 -21.49 5.86
N ASN A 243 19.73 -20.60 5.32
CA ASN A 243 20.15 -19.43 4.57
C ASN A 243 19.50 -18.15 5.11
N GLU A 244 20.26 -17.35 5.83
CA GLU A 244 19.85 -16.07 6.41
C GLU A 244 20.43 -14.84 5.66
N GLU A 245 20.87 -14.98 4.44
CA GLU A 245 21.49 -13.87 3.69
C GLU A 245 20.51 -12.69 3.50
N LEU A 246 19.27 -12.97 3.10
CA LEU A 246 18.26 -11.93 2.94
C LEU A 246 17.89 -11.31 4.29
N PHE A 247 17.81 -12.12 5.35
CA PHE A 247 17.54 -11.59 6.68
C PHE A 247 18.63 -10.62 7.14
N LYS A 248 19.90 -10.98 7.01
CA LYS A 248 21.02 -10.11 7.35
C LYS A 248 21.09 -8.86 6.48
N LYS A 249 20.66 -8.94 5.23
CA LYS A 249 20.68 -7.83 4.27
C LYS A 249 19.55 -6.82 4.52
N TYR A 250 18.32 -7.29 4.77
CA TYR A 250 17.13 -6.43 4.74
C TYR A 250 16.50 -6.16 6.11
N TRP A 251 16.67 -7.07 7.11
CA TRP A 251 16.11 -6.82 8.43
C TRP A 251 16.94 -5.82 9.25
N PRO A 252 16.36 -4.86 9.99
CA PRO A 252 14.93 -4.65 10.23
C PRO A 252 14.22 -3.92 9.10
N ALA A 253 12.90 -4.19 8.95
CA ALA A 253 12.05 -3.55 7.97
C ALA A 253 12.08 -2.02 8.11
N ASN A 254 12.14 -1.33 6.97
CA ASN A 254 12.07 0.13 6.92
C ASN A 254 10.64 0.61 7.20
N VAL A 255 9.65 -0.05 6.58
CA VAL A 255 8.24 0.27 6.74
C VAL A 255 7.41 -1.02 6.71
N GLN A 256 6.54 -1.18 7.69
CA GLN A 256 5.45 -2.15 7.68
C GLN A 256 4.13 -1.40 7.55
N ILE A 257 3.34 -1.69 6.51
CA ILE A 257 2.06 -1.05 6.24
C ILE A 257 0.95 -1.99 6.67
N ILE A 258 -0.01 -1.51 7.47
CA ILE A 258 -1.16 -2.30 7.92
C ILE A 258 -2.45 -1.49 7.94
N GLY A 259 -3.59 -2.17 7.90
CA GLY A 259 -4.88 -1.59 8.23
C GLY A 259 -5.10 -1.43 9.73
N LYS A 260 -5.95 -0.50 10.13
CA LYS A 260 -6.26 -0.23 11.56
C LYS A 260 -6.90 -1.40 12.31
N ASP A 261 -7.50 -2.35 11.60
CA ASP A 261 -8.13 -3.55 12.17
C ASP A 261 -7.13 -4.50 12.83
N ILE A 262 -5.87 -4.48 12.40
CA ILE A 262 -4.79 -5.30 12.96
C ILE A 262 -3.74 -4.48 13.72
N LEU A 263 -4.08 -3.24 14.08
CA LEU A 263 -3.20 -2.30 14.79
C LEU A 263 -2.64 -2.90 16.08
N ARG A 264 -3.50 -3.46 16.93
CA ARG A 264 -3.10 -4.01 18.24
C ARG A 264 -2.04 -5.10 18.11
N PHE A 265 -2.18 -5.97 17.13
CA PHE A 265 -1.28 -7.10 16.92
C PHE A 265 0.11 -6.65 16.48
N HIS A 266 0.19 -5.65 15.63
CA HIS A 266 1.46 -5.11 15.10
C HIS A 266 2.12 -4.07 16.01
N ALA A 267 1.32 -3.37 16.81
CA ALA A 267 1.85 -2.34 17.71
C ALA A 267 2.21 -2.86 19.11
N ILE A 268 1.69 -4.03 19.51
CA ILE A 268 1.94 -4.62 20.83
C ILE A 268 2.58 -5.99 20.69
N TYR A 269 1.90 -6.96 20.04
CA TYR A 269 2.35 -8.36 20.04
C TYR A 269 3.63 -8.54 19.25
N TRP A 270 3.68 -7.97 18.06
CA TRP A 270 4.86 -8.07 17.17
C TRP A 270 6.13 -7.48 17.80
N PRO A 271 6.15 -6.25 18.32
CA PRO A 271 7.32 -5.74 19.04
C PRO A 271 7.75 -6.62 20.20
N ILE A 272 6.80 -7.15 20.98
CA ILE A 272 7.12 -8.02 22.13
C ILE A 272 7.71 -9.36 21.67
N PHE A 273 7.18 -9.98 20.61
CA PHE A 273 7.78 -11.21 20.06
C PHE A 273 9.22 -10.97 19.59
N LEU A 274 9.47 -9.86 18.90
CA LEU A 274 10.82 -9.50 18.49
C LEU A 274 11.75 -9.27 19.67
N MET A 275 11.29 -8.56 20.70
CA MET A 275 12.06 -8.36 21.94
C MET A 275 12.41 -9.68 22.64
N ALA A 276 11.48 -10.65 22.66
CA ALA A 276 11.68 -11.96 23.26
C ALA A 276 12.62 -12.84 22.42
N LEU A 277 12.63 -12.65 21.11
CA LEU A 277 13.53 -13.35 20.19
C LEU A 277 14.91 -12.69 20.08
N ASP A 278 15.15 -11.54 20.75
CA ASP A 278 16.33 -10.71 20.65
C ASP A 278 16.58 -10.19 19.24
N LEU A 279 15.51 -9.82 18.53
CA LEU A 279 15.56 -9.25 17.20
C LEU A 279 15.33 -7.74 17.21
N PRO A 280 15.99 -6.97 16.32
CA PRO A 280 15.71 -5.55 16.16
C PRO A 280 14.24 -5.35 15.71
N LEU A 281 13.65 -4.23 16.14
CA LEU A 281 12.29 -3.88 15.75
C LEU A 281 12.29 -3.17 14.39
N PRO A 282 11.17 -3.22 13.64
CA PRO A 282 10.98 -2.41 12.43
C PRO A 282 11.19 -0.92 12.70
N LYS A 283 11.62 -0.16 11.70
CA LYS A 283 11.88 1.27 11.86
C LYS A 283 10.59 2.09 11.91
N LYS A 284 9.56 1.67 11.14
CA LYS A 284 8.27 2.36 11.07
C LYS A 284 7.13 1.39 10.87
N LEU A 285 6.06 1.58 11.64
CA LEU A 285 4.77 0.93 11.45
C LEU A 285 3.76 1.99 10.99
N PHE A 286 3.34 1.91 9.73
CA PHE A 286 2.34 2.79 9.15
C PHE A 286 0.97 2.12 9.17
N VAL A 287 -0.02 2.81 9.75
CA VAL A 287 -1.38 2.30 9.91
C VAL A 287 -2.35 3.17 9.14
N HIS A 288 -2.94 2.60 8.10
CA HIS A 288 -3.99 3.28 7.35
C HIS A 288 -5.38 2.98 7.91
N ASP A 289 -6.29 3.91 7.69
CA ASP A 289 -7.70 3.78 8.04
C ASP A 289 -8.48 3.01 6.95
N PHE A 290 -9.80 2.94 7.07
CA PHE A 290 -10.63 2.19 6.14
C PHE A 290 -11.07 3.03 4.95
N ILE A 291 -11.26 2.37 3.82
CA ILE A 291 -12.06 2.90 2.72
C ILE A 291 -13.50 2.52 3.00
N MET A 292 -14.32 3.54 3.24
CA MET A 292 -15.74 3.40 3.56
C MET A 292 -16.58 3.59 2.30
N MET A 293 -17.71 2.94 2.28
CA MET A 293 -18.77 3.24 1.33
C MET A 293 -19.75 4.25 1.95
N LYS A 294 -20.59 4.90 1.15
CA LYS A 294 -21.56 5.89 1.63
C LYS A 294 -22.47 5.36 2.76
N ASP A 295 -22.75 4.07 2.75
CA ASP A 295 -23.58 3.36 3.73
C ASP A 295 -22.76 2.64 4.83
N GLY A 296 -21.48 2.98 4.96
CA GLY A 296 -20.55 2.50 5.98
C GLY A 296 -19.50 1.51 5.46
N LYS A 297 -18.99 0.63 6.32
CA LYS A 297 -17.95 -0.33 5.96
C LYS A 297 -18.43 -1.29 4.86
N MET A 298 -17.54 -1.58 3.90
CA MET A 298 -17.78 -2.60 2.87
C MET A 298 -18.13 -3.95 3.48
N SER A 299 -19.19 -4.56 2.96
CA SER A 299 -19.65 -5.88 3.39
C SER A 299 -20.34 -6.61 2.24
N LYS A 300 -19.93 -7.86 1.98
CA LYS A 300 -20.60 -8.72 0.98
C LYS A 300 -22.09 -8.86 1.25
N SER A 301 -22.47 -9.00 2.53
CA SER A 301 -23.90 -9.14 2.91
C SER A 301 -24.75 -7.90 2.65
N LYS A 302 -24.13 -6.73 2.50
CA LYS A 302 -24.80 -5.47 2.15
C LYS A 302 -24.84 -5.21 0.63
N GLY A 303 -24.12 -5.99 -0.18
CA GLY A 303 -24.01 -5.76 -1.62
C GLY A 303 -23.33 -4.44 -1.99
N ASN A 304 -22.46 -3.92 -1.11
CA ASN A 304 -21.74 -2.66 -1.30
C ASN A 304 -20.23 -2.84 -1.45
N THR A 305 -19.80 -4.04 -1.85
CA THR A 305 -18.39 -4.34 -2.05
C THR A 305 -17.99 -4.06 -3.49
N ILE A 306 -16.85 -3.41 -3.68
CA ILE A 306 -16.25 -3.21 -5.01
C ILE A 306 -14.93 -3.95 -5.09
N TYR A 307 -14.70 -4.60 -6.22
CA TYR A 307 -13.53 -5.45 -6.46
C TYR A 307 -12.57 -4.75 -7.43
N PRO A 308 -11.27 -4.77 -7.13
CA PRO A 308 -10.27 -4.06 -7.92
C PRO A 308 -10.08 -4.65 -9.32
N ASP A 309 -10.28 -5.96 -9.51
CA ASP A 309 -10.26 -6.63 -10.81
C ASP A 309 -11.35 -6.07 -11.74
N VAL A 310 -12.58 -5.96 -11.24
CA VAL A 310 -13.72 -5.40 -12.00
C VAL A 310 -13.46 -3.96 -12.43
N LEU A 311 -12.87 -3.15 -11.53
CA LEU A 311 -12.50 -1.78 -11.87
C LEU A 311 -11.38 -1.72 -12.93
N ALA A 312 -10.33 -2.55 -12.77
CA ALA A 312 -9.18 -2.58 -13.66
C ALA A 312 -9.56 -3.01 -15.08
N GLU A 313 -10.44 -4.00 -15.21
CA GLU A 313 -10.98 -4.46 -16.50
C GLU A 313 -11.88 -3.39 -17.17
N SER A 314 -12.56 -2.58 -16.36
CA SER A 314 -13.51 -1.58 -16.87
C SER A 314 -12.88 -0.24 -17.28
N TYR A 315 -11.80 0.18 -16.59
CA TYR A 315 -11.27 1.54 -16.77
C TYR A 315 -9.80 1.59 -17.15
N SER A 316 -8.94 1.09 -16.38
CA SER A 316 -7.51 0.77 -16.57
C SER A 316 -6.88 0.56 -15.19
N VAL A 317 -5.79 -0.16 -15.15
CA VAL A 317 -5.04 -0.41 -13.90
C VAL A 317 -4.56 0.90 -13.27
N ASP A 318 -4.01 1.80 -14.06
CA ASP A 318 -3.50 3.09 -13.58
C ASP A 318 -4.59 4.00 -13.01
N ALA A 319 -5.77 4.01 -13.63
CA ALA A 319 -6.90 4.76 -13.11
C ALA A 319 -7.36 4.22 -11.74
N VAL A 320 -7.38 2.89 -11.59
CA VAL A 320 -7.71 2.24 -10.31
C VAL A 320 -6.66 2.56 -9.25
N ARG A 321 -5.37 2.40 -9.57
CA ARG A 321 -4.26 2.72 -8.66
C ARG A 321 -4.32 4.17 -8.17
N TYR A 322 -4.44 5.10 -9.11
CA TYR A 322 -4.52 6.52 -8.83
C TYR A 322 -5.71 6.87 -7.93
N THR A 323 -6.90 6.46 -8.34
CA THR A 323 -8.14 6.82 -7.64
C THR A 323 -8.21 6.23 -6.23
N ILE A 324 -7.77 4.98 -6.05
CA ILE A 324 -7.71 4.34 -4.73
C ILE A 324 -6.74 5.11 -3.81
N LEU A 325 -5.55 5.49 -4.29
CA LEU A 325 -4.58 6.26 -3.50
C LEU A 325 -5.06 7.68 -3.18
N ARG A 326 -5.87 8.29 -4.05
CA ARG A 326 -6.50 9.61 -3.82
C ARG A 326 -7.66 9.57 -2.82
N SER A 327 -8.30 8.40 -2.66
CA SER A 327 -9.54 8.27 -1.87
C SER A 327 -9.31 8.19 -0.36
N LEU A 328 -8.10 7.95 0.12
CA LEU A 328 -7.83 7.75 1.55
C LEU A 328 -6.94 8.87 2.11
N PRO A 329 -7.52 9.78 2.91
CA PRO A 329 -6.76 10.82 3.60
C PRO A 329 -5.84 10.24 4.67
N TYR A 330 -4.71 10.88 4.91
CA TYR A 330 -3.76 10.49 5.95
C TYR A 330 -4.39 10.53 7.35
N GLY A 331 -4.41 9.37 8.02
CA GLY A 331 -4.88 9.24 9.40
C GLY A 331 -6.39 9.36 9.60
N GLN A 332 -7.19 9.20 8.54
CA GLN A 332 -8.65 9.25 8.59
C GLN A 332 -9.25 8.21 7.64
N ASP A 333 -10.50 7.81 7.93
CA ASP A 333 -11.26 7.00 6.98
C ASP A 333 -11.52 7.81 5.70
N GLY A 334 -11.35 7.15 4.55
CA GLY A 334 -11.69 7.70 3.25
C GLY A 334 -13.05 7.19 2.77
N GLU A 335 -13.63 7.88 1.80
CA GLU A 335 -14.87 7.45 1.15
C GLU A 335 -14.60 7.11 -0.32
N PHE A 336 -15.08 5.96 -0.76
CA PHE A 336 -15.09 5.56 -2.15
C PHE A 336 -16.55 5.44 -2.62
N THR A 337 -16.88 6.17 -3.67
CA THR A 337 -18.17 6.07 -4.35
C THR A 337 -17.98 6.01 -5.86
N PRO A 338 -18.93 5.43 -6.64
CA PRO A 338 -18.90 5.53 -8.09
C PRO A 338 -18.73 6.97 -8.59
N SER A 339 -19.42 7.92 -7.96
CA SER A 339 -19.32 9.34 -8.33
C SER A 339 -17.92 9.91 -8.07
N SER A 340 -17.32 9.66 -6.89
CA SER A 340 -15.97 10.16 -6.59
C SER A 340 -14.92 9.57 -7.52
N PHE A 341 -15.05 8.28 -7.87
CA PHE A 341 -14.16 7.62 -8.82
C PHE A 341 -14.21 8.30 -10.20
N ILE A 342 -15.43 8.45 -10.78
CA ILE A 342 -15.61 9.06 -12.10
C ILE A 342 -15.19 10.54 -12.11
N GLN A 343 -15.47 11.27 -11.03
CA GLN A 343 -15.05 12.67 -10.89
C GLN A 343 -13.52 12.80 -10.88
N ILE A 344 -12.80 12.03 -10.07
CA ILE A 344 -11.32 12.05 -10.03
C ILE A 344 -10.76 11.68 -11.40
N TYR A 345 -11.27 10.61 -11.99
CA TYR A 345 -10.84 10.15 -13.31
C TYR A 345 -11.01 11.25 -14.38
N ASN A 346 -12.21 11.83 -14.50
CA ASN A 346 -12.48 12.82 -15.52
C ASN A 346 -11.74 14.14 -15.29
N THR A 347 -11.64 14.58 -14.04
CA THR A 347 -11.03 15.89 -13.72
C THR A 347 -9.50 15.79 -13.74
N GLU A 348 -8.93 14.93 -12.91
CA GLU A 348 -7.48 14.92 -12.71
C GLU A 348 -6.73 14.17 -13.83
N LEU A 349 -7.21 12.97 -14.20
CA LEU A 349 -6.51 12.14 -15.19
C LEU A 349 -6.83 12.55 -16.62
N CYS A 350 -8.10 12.70 -16.97
CA CYS A 350 -8.51 12.99 -18.34
C CYS A 350 -8.32 14.47 -18.69
N ASN A 351 -8.96 15.40 -17.93
CA ASN A 351 -8.96 16.81 -18.26
C ASN A 351 -7.62 17.48 -17.95
N ASP A 352 -7.09 17.32 -16.72
CA ASP A 352 -5.89 18.06 -16.34
C ASP A 352 -4.63 17.46 -16.96
N LEU A 353 -4.33 16.18 -16.67
CA LEU A 353 -3.12 15.53 -17.17
C LEU A 353 -3.21 15.19 -18.65
N GLY A 354 -4.29 14.52 -19.08
CA GLY A 354 -4.45 14.07 -20.45
C GLY A 354 -4.48 15.21 -21.47
N ASN A 355 -5.22 16.29 -21.17
CA ASN A 355 -5.25 17.47 -22.04
C ASN A 355 -3.90 18.20 -22.09
N LEU A 356 -3.20 18.33 -20.94
CA LEU A 356 -1.88 18.96 -20.91
C LEU A 356 -0.92 18.28 -21.90
N VAL A 357 -0.83 16.96 -21.84
CA VAL A 357 0.04 16.15 -22.71
C VAL A 357 -0.37 16.32 -24.18
N ASN A 358 -1.65 16.11 -24.51
CA ASN A 358 -2.14 16.21 -25.89
C ASN A 358 -1.98 17.60 -26.51
N ARG A 359 -2.36 18.66 -25.75
CA ARG A 359 -2.22 20.04 -26.22
C ARG A 359 -0.77 20.41 -26.49
N THR A 360 0.13 20.02 -25.59
CA THR A 360 1.56 20.31 -25.72
C THR A 360 2.15 19.63 -26.95
N ILE A 361 1.91 18.32 -27.14
CA ILE A 361 2.38 17.58 -28.33
C ILE A 361 1.83 18.20 -29.62
N ALA A 362 0.54 18.56 -29.65
CA ALA A 362 -0.07 19.20 -30.81
C ALA A 362 0.57 20.57 -31.12
N MET A 363 0.89 21.39 -30.12
CA MET A 363 1.54 22.68 -30.29
C MET A 363 3.00 22.53 -30.75
N ILE A 364 3.78 21.59 -30.19
CA ILE A 364 5.15 21.32 -30.62
C ILE A 364 5.17 20.88 -32.09
N ASN A 365 4.28 19.99 -32.51
CA ASN A 365 4.16 19.57 -33.90
C ASN A 365 3.79 20.77 -34.82
N LYS A 366 2.79 21.54 -34.39
CA LYS A 366 2.30 22.69 -35.21
C LYS A 366 3.34 23.76 -35.40
N TYR A 367 4.14 24.07 -34.39
CA TYR A 367 5.04 25.22 -34.40
C TYR A 367 6.47 24.87 -34.79
N PHE A 368 6.90 23.64 -34.57
CA PHE A 368 8.30 23.21 -34.70
C PHE A 368 8.46 21.80 -35.31
N ASP A 369 7.48 21.32 -36.07
CA ASP A 369 7.52 20.01 -36.74
C ASP A 369 7.88 18.83 -35.80
N GLY A 370 7.46 18.93 -34.55
CA GLY A 370 7.68 17.95 -33.50
C GLY A 370 9.01 18.07 -32.75
N VAL A 371 9.92 18.94 -33.15
CA VAL A 371 11.26 19.08 -32.55
C VAL A 371 11.27 20.15 -31.48
N ILE A 372 11.68 19.82 -30.26
CA ILE A 372 11.88 20.82 -29.21
C ILE A 372 13.28 21.45 -29.30
N SER A 373 13.37 22.69 -28.91
CA SER A 373 14.64 23.40 -28.75
C SER A 373 14.53 24.47 -27.67
N LYS A 374 15.59 24.63 -26.89
CA LYS A 374 15.67 25.68 -25.87
C LYS A 374 15.75 27.05 -26.58
N GLY A 375 14.86 27.96 -26.22
CA GLY A 375 14.90 29.32 -26.75
C GLY A 375 15.97 30.17 -26.07
N THR A 376 16.36 31.25 -26.73
CA THR A 376 17.35 32.21 -26.19
C THR A 376 16.71 33.37 -25.44
N LYS A 377 15.40 33.48 -25.48
CA LYS A 377 14.63 34.51 -24.79
C LYS A 377 13.57 33.87 -23.88
N GLU A 378 13.52 34.33 -22.65
CA GLU A 378 12.53 33.90 -21.66
C GLU A 378 11.32 34.85 -21.67
N THR A 379 10.15 34.30 -21.30
CA THR A 379 8.98 35.06 -20.87
C THR A 379 9.08 35.41 -19.38
N GLU A 380 8.29 36.36 -18.91
CA GLU A 380 8.21 36.68 -17.48
C GLU A 380 7.70 35.52 -16.62
N PHE A 381 7.01 34.54 -17.21
CA PHE A 381 6.41 33.39 -16.52
C PHE A 381 7.35 32.17 -16.38
N ASP A 382 8.44 32.11 -17.15
CA ASP A 382 9.31 30.94 -17.23
C ASP A 382 9.98 30.63 -15.89
N LYS A 383 10.56 31.66 -15.24
CA LYS A 383 11.20 31.53 -13.93
C LYS A 383 10.19 31.23 -12.82
N LEU A 384 8.98 31.76 -12.94
CA LEU A 384 7.90 31.49 -11.97
C LEU A 384 7.47 30.03 -12.06
N LEU A 385 7.39 29.46 -13.26
CA LEU A 385 7.06 28.05 -13.47
C LEU A 385 8.16 27.14 -12.89
N ASP A 386 9.43 27.38 -13.24
CA ASP A 386 10.56 26.56 -12.76
C ASP A 386 10.64 26.58 -11.23
N HIS A 387 10.56 27.76 -10.61
CA HIS A 387 10.58 27.91 -9.16
C HIS A 387 9.42 27.16 -8.50
N TYR A 388 8.22 27.26 -9.06
CA TYR A 388 7.05 26.55 -8.55
C TYR A 388 7.23 25.03 -8.62
N ILE A 389 7.68 24.50 -9.77
CA ILE A 389 7.91 23.07 -9.96
C ILE A 389 8.96 22.54 -8.98
N ARG A 390 10.07 23.25 -8.78
CA ARG A 390 11.11 22.85 -7.82
C ARG A 390 10.56 22.75 -6.38
N ASN A 391 9.74 23.70 -5.98
CA ASN A 391 9.10 23.68 -4.66
C ASN A 391 8.12 22.51 -4.51
N GLU A 392 7.29 22.25 -5.51
CA GLU A 392 6.34 21.14 -5.47
C GLU A 392 7.07 19.78 -5.44
N ILE A 393 8.18 19.61 -6.18
CA ILE A 393 9.00 18.39 -6.11
C ILE A 393 9.57 18.19 -4.70
N MET A 394 10.08 19.24 -4.07
CA MET A 394 10.61 19.17 -2.71
C MET A 394 9.52 18.76 -1.71
N MET A 395 8.34 19.35 -1.82
CA MET A 395 7.19 19.01 -0.95
C MET A 395 6.67 17.60 -1.22
N TYR A 396 6.65 17.16 -2.49
CA TYR A 396 6.34 15.79 -2.87
C TYR A 396 7.24 14.78 -2.12
N GLU A 397 8.57 14.98 -2.12
CA GLU A 397 9.50 14.08 -1.42
C GLU A 397 9.25 14.07 0.10
N VAL A 398 8.92 15.22 0.71
CA VAL A 398 8.54 15.29 2.13
C VAL A 398 7.31 14.44 2.41
N GLU A 399 6.27 14.55 1.59
CA GLU A 399 5.02 13.81 1.79
C GLU A 399 5.20 12.30 1.55
N VAL A 400 5.99 11.89 0.55
CA VAL A 400 6.30 10.47 0.32
C VAL A 400 7.08 9.88 1.50
N ASN A 401 8.07 10.58 2.03
CA ASN A 401 8.85 10.15 3.20
C ASN A 401 7.98 10.02 4.47
N ASN A 402 6.90 10.81 4.56
CA ASN A 402 5.89 10.72 5.62
C ASN A 402 4.77 9.71 5.31
N ILE A 403 4.81 9.06 4.16
CA ILE A 403 3.79 8.10 3.68
C ILE A 403 2.42 8.78 3.50
N ASN A 404 2.40 10.07 3.28
CA ASN A 404 1.19 10.84 2.98
C ASN A 404 0.97 10.93 1.46
N ILE A 405 0.61 9.80 0.86
CA ILE A 405 0.57 9.67 -0.61
C ILE A 405 -0.53 10.51 -1.24
N GLN A 406 -1.66 10.73 -0.57
CA GLN A 406 -2.70 11.61 -1.08
C GLN A 406 -2.16 13.04 -1.30
N ASN A 407 -1.41 13.59 -0.34
CA ASN A 407 -0.78 14.90 -0.49
C ASN A 407 0.36 14.89 -1.50
N ALA A 408 1.18 13.82 -1.53
CA ALA A 408 2.21 13.67 -2.56
C ALA A 408 1.62 13.76 -3.97
N LEU A 409 0.50 13.07 -4.24
CA LEU A 409 -0.24 13.17 -5.50
C LEU A 409 -0.79 14.57 -5.74
N SER A 410 -1.21 15.29 -4.68
CA SER A 410 -1.64 16.69 -4.82
C SER A 410 -0.52 17.59 -5.30
N HIS A 411 0.71 17.41 -4.81
CA HIS A 411 1.87 18.17 -5.30
C HIS A 411 2.16 17.92 -6.79
N ILE A 412 2.01 16.68 -7.27
CA ILE A 412 2.13 16.38 -8.70
C ILE A 412 1.02 17.10 -9.49
N MET A 413 -0.23 17.02 -9.01
CA MET A 413 -1.36 17.69 -9.68
C MET A 413 -1.25 19.22 -9.65
N ASN A 414 -0.62 19.78 -8.62
CA ASN A 414 -0.30 21.22 -8.59
C ASN A 414 0.66 21.63 -9.71
N ILE A 415 1.67 20.79 -10.01
CA ILE A 415 2.55 21.01 -11.17
C ILE A 415 1.74 20.94 -12.46
N VAL A 416 0.87 19.95 -12.63
CA VAL A 416 0.00 19.81 -13.81
C VAL A 416 -0.88 21.06 -14.00
N SER A 417 -1.57 21.47 -12.93
CA SER A 417 -2.44 22.64 -12.94
C SER A 417 -1.67 23.94 -13.25
N ARG A 418 -0.50 24.13 -12.62
CA ARG A 418 0.37 25.29 -12.86
C ARG A 418 0.88 25.33 -14.31
N THR A 419 1.20 24.17 -14.86
CA THR A 419 1.66 24.04 -16.25
C THR A 419 0.52 24.33 -17.24
N ASN A 420 -0.70 23.89 -16.98
CA ASN A 420 -1.88 24.29 -17.77
C ASN A 420 -2.10 25.80 -17.73
N LYS A 421 -2.01 26.42 -16.54
CA LYS A 421 -2.12 27.88 -16.40
C LYS A 421 -1.01 28.63 -17.16
N TYR A 422 0.20 28.08 -17.18
CA TYR A 422 1.33 28.66 -17.91
C TYR A 422 1.08 28.76 -19.44
N ILE A 423 0.35 27.77 -20.02
CA ILE A 423 -0.08 27.85 -21.43
C ILE A 423 -0.98 29.07 -21.65
N ASP A 424 -1.92 29.31 -20.74
CA ASP A 424 -2.87 30.42 -20.85
C ASP A 424 -2.22 31.79 -20.61
N GLU A 425 -1.22 31.86 -19.71
CA GLU A 425 -0.43 33.09 -19.44
C GLU A 425 0.51 33.44 -20.58
N THR A 426 1.20 32.47 -21.16
CA THR A 426 2.19 32.69 -22.24
C THR A 426 1.58 32.80 -23.61
N MET A 427 0.33 32.33 -23.81
CA MET A 427 -0.42 32.38 -25.06
C MET A 427 0.43 31.99 -26.28
N PRO A 428 0.91 30.72 -26.40
CA PRO A 428 1.83 30.30 -27.47
C PRO A 428 1.33 30.62 -28.89
N TRP A 429 0.02 30.61 -29.07
CA TRP A 429 -0.61 30.98 -30.36
C TRP A 429 -0.43 32.46 -30.71
N VAL A 430 -0.30 33.35 -29.73
CA VAL A 430 -0.01 34.78 -29.93
C VAL A 430 1.47 34.96 -30.27
N LEU A 431 2.38 34.33 -29.50
CA LEU A 431 3.82 34.34 -29.78
C LEU A 431 4.12 33.87 -31.20
N PHE A 432 3.45 32.80 -31.64
CA PHE A 432 3.58 32.30 -33.01
C PHE A 432 3.11 33.33 -34.05
N LYS A 433 1.94 33.94 -33.83
CA LYS A 433 1.37 34.96 -34.74
C LYS A 433 2.25 36.22 -34.86
N GLU A 434 2.89 36.61 -33.75
CA GLU A 434 3.76 37.76 -33.65
C GLU A 434 5.20 37.49 -34.10
N GLY A 435 5.55 36.25 -34.48
CA GLY A 435 6.89 35.87 -34.89
C GLY A 435 7.93 35.89 -33.77
N LYS A 436 7.49 35.81 -32.50
CA LYS A 436 8.34 35.72 -31.30
C LYS A 436 8.87 34.29 -31.11
N THR A 437 9.68 33.85 -32.09
CA THR A 437 10.11 32.46 -32.21
C THR A 437 10.94 31.98 -31.02
N GLU A 438 11.84 32.81 -30.50
CA GLU A 438 12.73 32.42 -29.40
C GLU A 438 11.98 32.28 -28.07
N GLU A 439 11.05 33.17 -27.78
CA GLU A 439 10.15 33.09 -26.64
C GLU A 439 9.23 31.84 -26.75
N LEU A 440 8.72 31.59 -27.96
CA LEU A 440 7.88 30.41 -28.24
C LEU A 440 8.66 29.10 -28.05
N LYS A 441 9.94 29.02 -28.44
CA LYS A 441 10.81 27.87 -28.18
C LYS A 441 10.96 27.63 -26.68
N SER A 442 11.25 28.69 -25.91
CA SER A 442 11.35 28.57 -24.43
C SER A 442 10.06 28.04 -23.82
N VAL A 443 8.91 28.55 -24.24
CA VAL A 443 7.61 28.09 -23.77
C VAL A 443 7.39 26.60 -24.07
N MET A 444 7.64 26.16 -25.32
CA MET A 444 7.46 24.76 -25.71
C MET A 444 8.45 23.83 -24.97
N TYR A 445 9.68 24.26 -24.77
CA TYR A 445 10.69 23.53 -24.01
C TYR A 445 10.27 23.38 -22.55
N ASN A 446 9.79 24.44 -21.90
CA ASN A 446 9.33 24.40 -20.50
C ASN A 446 8.10 23.51 -20.32
N LEU A 447 7.18 23.49 -21.28
CA LEU A 447 6.03 22.59 -21.27
C LEU A 447 6.46 21.12 -21.41
N TYR A 448 7.37 20.81 -22.32
CA TYR A 448 7.95 19.48 -22.49
C TYR A 448 8.62 19.00 -21.19
N GLU A 449 9.51 19.84 -20.60
CA GLU A 449 10.19 19.54 -19.36
C GLU A 449 9.23 19.35 -18.18
N SER A 450 8.21 20.18 -18.07
CA SER A 450 7.20 20.04 -17.01
C SER A 450 6.47 18.70 -17.10
N ILE A 451 6.07 18.27 -18.31
CA ILE A 451 5.37 17.00 -18.53
C ILE A 451 6.31 15.82 -18.28
N ARG A 452 7.58 15.90 -18.70
CA ARG A 452 8.60 14.88 -18.41
C ARG A 452 8.76 14.69 -16.90
N LYS A 453 8.93 15.79 -16.15
CA LYS A 453 9.06 15.76 -14.68
C LYS A 453 7.80 15.19 -14.00
N VAL A 454 6.62 15.59 -14.45
CA VAL A 454 5.34 15.04 -13.97
C VAL A 454 5.28 13.52 -14.20
N ALA A 455 5.70 13.04 -15.39
CA ALA A 455 5.71 11.61 -15.70
C ALA A 455 6.68 10.84 -14.79
N ILE A 456 7.87 11.40 -14.46
CA ILE A 456 8.82 10.80 -13.52
C ILE A 456 8.21 10.68 -12.12
N LEU A 457 7.56 11.74 -11.64
CA LEU A 457 6.90 11.74 -10.33
C LEU A 457 5.72 10.77 -10.26
N PHE A 458 5.02 10.55 -11.37
CA PHE A 458 3.91 9.62 -11.47
C PHE A 458 4.31 8.14 -11.65
N MET A 459 5.54 7.82 -12.03
CA MET A 459 5.97 6.42 -12.24
C MET A 459 5.62 5.46 -11.10
N PRO A 460 5.72 5.84 -9.82
CA PRO A 460 5.34 4.94 -8.72
C PRO A 460 3.84 4.62 -8.67
N TYR A 461 3.00 5.50 -9.15
CA TYR A 461 1.54 5.47 -8.97
C TYR A 461 0.78 4.98 -10.20
N ILE A 462 1.13 5.50 -11.37
CA ILE A 462 0.52 5.20 -12.68
C ILE A 462 1.60 4.83 -13.71
N PRO A 463 2.30 3.70 -13.50
CA PRO A 463 3.50 3.35 -14.26
C PRO A 463 3.28 3.21 -15.76
N GLU A 464 2.13 2.65 -16.20
CA GLU A 464 1.83 2.48 -17.63
C GLU A 464 1.56 3.82 -18.33
N SER A 465 0.84 4.71 -17.66
CA SER A 465 0.56 6.05 -18.17
C SER A 465 1.82 6.91 -18.24
N SER A 466 2.70 6.80 -17.23
CA SER A 466 4.00 7.46 -17.25
C SER A 466 4.85 6.99 -18.41
N GLU A 467 4.91 5.69 -18.68
CA GLU A 467 5.64 5.14 -19.82
C GLU A 467 5.03 5.60 -21.17
N LYS A 468 3.69 5.66 -21.25
CA LYS A 468 3.02 6.24 -22.44
C LYS A 468 3.38 7.71 -22.65
N ILE A 469 3.53 8.50 -21.58
CA ILE A 469 3.98 9.91 -21.69
C ILE A 469 5.42 9.95 -22.19
N PHE A 470 6.33 9.18 -21.62
CA PHE A 470 7.73 9.14 -22.07
C PHE A 470 7.86 8.73 -23.53
N ASN A 471 7.10 7.73 -23.97
CA ASN A 471 7.10 7.30 -25.36
C ASN A 471 6.56 8.39 -26.30
N GLN A 472 5.54 9.14 -25.90
CA GLN A 472 4.98 10.23 -26.69
C GLN A 472 5.94 11.43 -26.78
N LEU A 473 6.70 11.70 -25.72
CA LEU A 473 7.72 12.73 -25.67
C LEU A 473 9.07 12.26 -26.23
N ASN A 474 9.23 10.96 -26.52
CA ASN A 474 10.48 10.33 -26.94
C ASN A 474 11.63 10.59 -25.95
N VAL A 475 11.37 10.39 -24.67
CA VAL A 475 12.33 10.56 -23.56
C VAL A 475 13.28 9.37 -23.51
N SER A 476 14.60 9.62 -23.42
CA SER A 476 15.60 8.57 -23.25
C SER A 476 15.51 7.94 -21.85
N ASP A 477 15.97 6.69 -21.69
CA ASP A 477 15.94 6.00 -20.39
C ASP A 477 16.72 6.75 -19.30
N GLU A 478 17.84 7.39 -19.67
CA GLU A 478 18.61 8.24 -18.77
C GLU A 478 17.80 9.43 -18.24
N ASP A 479 16.98 10.02 -19.11
CA ASP A 479 16.17 11.20 -18.80
C ASP A 479 14.84 10.86 -18.08
N LYS A 480 14.53 9.56 -17.88
CA LYS A 480 13.44 9.05 -17.03
C LYS A 480 13.87 8.87 -15.57
N ALA A 481 15.17 8.91 -15.27
CA ALA A 481 15.70 8.70 -13.92
C ALA A 481 15.25 9.81 -12.96
N PHE A 482 15.04 9.46 -11.68
CA PHE A 482 14.60 10.42 -10.66
C PHE A 482 15.59 11.60 -10.51
N ASP A 483 16.89 11.32 -10.56
CA ASP A 483 17.94 12.34 -10.44
C ASP A 483 17.90 13.35 -11.60
N SER A 484 17.27 12.98 -12.74
CA SER A 484 17.09 13.90 -13.87
C SER A 484 16.07 15.03 -13.62
N LEU A 485 15.28 14.95 -12.53
CA LEU A 485 14.33 16.02 -12.12
C LEU A 485 15.04 17.35 -11.86
N THR A 486 16.28 17.30 -11.37
CA THR A 486 17.10 18.48 -11.06
C THR A 486 18.23 18.71 -12.05
N SER A 487 18.32 17.88 -13.10
CA SER A 487 19.32 18.02 -14.14
C SER A 487 19.07 19.27 -14.98
N GLU A 488 20.17 19.98 -15.34
CA GLU A 488 20.16 21.10 -16.27
C GLU A 488 20.53 20.67 -17.71
N LYS A 489 20.49 19.36 -17.99
CA LYS A 489 20.77 18.80 -19.32
C LYS A 489 19.83 19.44 -20.35
N ASP A 490 20.42 19.90 -21.47
CA ASP A 490 19.64 20.39 -22.58
C ASP A 490 19.08 19.24 -23.41
N LEU A 491 17.75 19.16 -23.50
CA LEU A 491 17.01 18.14 -24.25
C LEU A 491 16.64 18.62 -25.67
N SER A 492 17.22 19.72 -26.15
CA SER A 492 17.01 20.21 -27.52
C SER A 492 17.34 19.12 -28.53
N GLY A 493 16.51 19.04 -29.58
CA GLY A 493 16.62 18.02 -30.61
C GLY A 493 15.73 16.79 -30.40
N ASN A 494 15.15 16.60 -29.22
CA ASN A 494 14.16 15.54 -29.04
C ASN A 494 12.93 15.83 -29.92
N LYS A 495 12.39 14.75 -30.51
CA LYS A 495 11.22 14.83 -31.40
C LYS A 495 10.06 14.06 -30.79
N VAL A 496 8.97 14.78 -30.48
CA VAL A 496 7.73 14.13 -30.00
C VAL A 496 7.04 13.38 -31.13
N ILE A 497 6.12 12.47 -30.78
CA ILE A 497 5.32 11.74 -31.78
C ILE A 497 4.48 12.73 -32.64
N GLU A 498 4.16 12.35 -33.88
CA GLU A 498 3.43 13.22 -34.82
C GLU A 498 2.00 13.55 -34.37
N LYS A 499 1.34 12.60 -33.69
CA LYS A 499 -0.02 12.77 -33.19
C LYS A 499 -0.12 12.19 -31.78
N GLY A 500 -0.51 13.05 -30.82
CA GLY A 500 -0.75 12.62 -29.43
C GLY A 500 -1.82 11.53 -29.35
N ILE A 501 -1.57 10.57 -28.45
CA ILE A 501 -2.48 9.47 -28.13
C ILE A 501 -3.11 9.77 -26.77
N PRO A 502 -4.45 9.83 -26.66
CA PRO A 502 -5.10 10.07 -25.39
C PRO A 502 -4.63 9.07 -24.32
N LEU A 503 -4.24 9.56 -23.16
CA LEU A 503 -3.87 8.73 -22.01
C LEU A 503 -5.10 8.11 -21.35
N PHE A 504 -6.16 8.91 -21.24
CA PHE A 504 -7.43 8.57 -20.65
C PHE A 504 -8.57 9.12 -21.51
N GLU A 505 -9.54 8.28 -21.81
CA GLU A 505 -10.74 8.72 -22.54
C GLU A 505 -11.77 9.28 -21.57
N ARG A 506 -12.46 10.34 -21.95
CA ARG A 506 -13.46 10.96 -21.09
C ARG A 506 -14.66 10.05 -20.90
N LEU A 507 -15.02 9.81 -19.64
CA LEU A 507 -16.16 9.01 -19.26
C LEU A 507 -17.43 9.85 -19.20
N LYS A 508 -18.56 9.25 -19.62
CA LYS A 508 -19.89 9.87 -19.47
C LYS A 508 -20.39 9.64 -18.05
N GLU A 509 -20.42 10.68 -17.26
CA GLU A 509 -20.56 10.64 -15.81
C GLU A 509 -21.79 9.84 -15.36
N GLU A 510 -22.99 10.19 -15.84
CA GLU A 510 -24.24 9.55 -15.42
C GLU A 510 -24.32 8.06 -15.82
N GLU A 511 -23.88 7.73 -17.05
CA GLU A 511 -23.85 6.36 -17.56
C GLU A 511 -22.90 5.47 -16.71
N GLU A 512 -21.69 5.98 -16.43
CA GLU A 512 -20.67 5.22 -15.71
C GLU A 512 -20.95 5.10 -14.21
N ILE A 513 -21.52 6.12 -13.57
CA ILE A 513 -21.99 6.01 -12.19
C ILE A 513 -23.07 4.92 -12.07
N SER A 514 -24.03 4.89 -13.00
CA SER A 514 -25.07 3.87 -13.03
C SER A 514 -24.47 2.47 -13.25
N ARG A 515 -23.55 2.33 -14.20
CA ARG A 515 -22.86 1.09 -14.50
C ARG A 515 -22.05 0.56 -13.30
N LEU A 516 -21.24 1.40 -12.64
CA LEU A 516 -20.49 1.02 -11.45
C LEU A 516 -21.40 0.62 -10.29
N THR A 517 -22.48 1.35 -10.10
CA THR A 517 -23.48 1.03 -9.05
C THR A 517 -24.10 -0.35 -9.28
N GLU A 518 -24.37 -0.72 -10.53
CA GLU A 518 -24.90 -2.03 -10.86
C GLU A 518 -23.85 -3.14 -10.70
N LEU A 519 -22.60 -2.90 -11.14
CA LEU A 519 -21.49 -3.83 -10.95
C LEU A 519 -21.25 -4.14 -9.46
N MET A 520 -21.40 -3.17 -8.56
CA MET A 520 -21.29 -3.39 -7.12
C MET A 520 -22.37 -4.34 -6.58
N LYS A 521 -23.58 -4.29 -7.14
CA LYS A 521 -24.68 -5.17 -6.72
C LYS A 521 -24.54 -6.59 -7.26
N THR A 522 -24.02 -6.74 -8.47
CA THR A 522 -23.95 -8.03 -9.19
C THR A 522 -22.67 -8.81 -8.92
N SER A 523 -21.63 -8.17 -8.43
CA SER A 523 -20.32 -8.82 -8.15
C SER A 523 -20.25 -9.56 -6.81
N ASN A 524 -21.35 -9.64 -6.06
CA ASN A 524 -21.45 -10.25 -4.73
C ASN A 524 -21.90 -11.71 -4.74
#